data_3e8150825d668f9a748122607a25130a
#
_entry.id   3e8150825d668f9a748122607a25130a
#
_cell.length_a   1.000
_cell.length_b   1.000
_cell.length_c   1.000
_cell.angle_alpha   90.00
_cell.angle_beta   90.00
_cell.angle_gamma   90.00
#
_symmetry.space_group_name_H-M   'P 1'
#
loop_
_entity.id
_entity.type
_entity.pdbx_description
1 polymer ?
#
loop_
_entity_poly.entity_id
_entity_poly.type
_entity_poly.pdbx_seq_one_letter_code
_entity_poly.pdbx_strand_id
1 'polypeptide(L)'
;MRLLRFSVFSVLSVIATLQSLAMPARAELLAGAAKREITDPNTPFNDPLFVRALVLRQQQTTAVLITVDAVSIGGIGHIRDSYLSEVRAALQEAPGIAPLNVFVNASHCHGVVCADVAARTIEAVREAWGKLEPVKAGAGVGQEVRIMENRRLRLVDGSEADVRRAYALPWDDEVAGIGPVDPEIGLLRLDRLDGRPLAVVYNFACHPIMGVPTGLSSADFPGFATGVIESQLGPGVMAFFVQGCAGDINPVIYKDTAAPRDCEPFGAMLGLNVLRGLRTIAEMSEAAELQVRNTNLSLPRATDFEKRIRAIEAEQSRLLGSFRSSQLNFKTFLPLYIQQRLHPDFPGFYSHRYMLDEANGRKDMQQLDSENKVAVEGYLENIRTMERLTRLQTNLSLLRMHQKQTQDATSPNLEVEVGCLRVGQFVMATFPGELTVQIGLNIKQTSPHRYTFVAGYTNGYIYYTPTAAQRLNTGYAQEDCDTLVAPEWQGLFEQRVAEMLRGL
;
A
#
# COMPACT_ATOMS: atom_id res chain seq x y z
N MET A 1 99.26 -43.83 -4.86
CA MET A 1 99.01 -42.52 -5.44
C MET A 1 97.63 -42.54 -6.13
N ARG A 2 96.61 -42.02 -5.57
CA ARG A 2 95.36 -41.48 -6.17
C ARG A 2 94.48 -40.98 -5.05
N LEU A 3 94.28 -39.68 -5.05
CA LEU A 3 93.45 -38.97 -4.08
C LEU A 3 91.98 -39.22 -4.38
N LEU A 4 91.20 -39.69 -3.38
CA LEU A 4 89.71 -39.68 -3.41
C LEU A 4 89.23 -38.38 -2.79
N ARG A 5 88.50 -37.60 -3.58
CA ARG A 5 87.71 -36.45 -3.11
C ARG A 5 86.34 -36.93 -2.66
N PHE A 6 86.00 -36.70 -1.41
CA PHE A 6 84.61 -36.83 -0.91
C PHE A 6 83.89 -35.53 -1.18
N SER A 7 82.78 -35.61 -1.94
CA SER A 7 81.79 -34.54 -2.10
C SER A 7 80.73 -34.67 -1.01
N VAL A 8 80.56 -33.62 -0.25
CA VAL A 8 79.52 -33.49 0.74
C VAL A 8 78.27 -32.90 0.02
N PHE A 9 77.20 -33.66 -0.10
CA PHE A 9 75.87 -33.16 -0.51
C PHE A 9 75.17 -32.57 0.68
N SER A 10 74.97 -31.24 0.66
CA SER A 10 74.05 -30.53 1.58
C SER A 10 72.64 -30.70 1.11
N VAL A 11 71.81 -31.37 1.91
CA VAL A 11 70.35 -31.44 1.72
C VAL A 11 69.71 -30.21 2.36
N LEU A 12 69.31 -29.24 1.55
CA LEU A 12 68.43 -28.13 1.97
C LEU A 12 67.01 -28.63 2.06
N SER A 13 66.48 -28.82 3.28
CA SER A 13 65.06 -29.04 3.55
C SER A 13 64.30 -27.72 3.39
N VAL A 14 63.54 -27.55 2.33
CA VAL A 14 62.58 -26.44 2.19
C VAL A 14 61.31 -26.85 2.99
N ILE A 15 61.13 -26.28 4.13
CA ILE A 15 59.86 -26.35 4.90
C ILE A 15 58.93 -25.32 4.23
N ALA A 16 58.04 -25.77 3.34
CA ALA A 16 56.93 -24.97 2.82
C ALA A 16 55.86 -24.87 3.93
N THR A 17 55.83 -23.76 4.63
CA THR A 17 54.72 -23.39 5.51
C THR A 17 53.49 -23.06 4.66
N LEU A 18 52.59 -24.01 4.52
CA LEU A 18 51.22 -23.75 4.00
C LEU A 18 50.53 -22.87 5.06
N GLN A 19 50.58 -21.55 4.90
CA GLN A 19 49.62 -20.66 5.49
C GLN A 19 48.31 -20.92 4.76
N SER A 20 47.43 -21.76 5.33
CA SER A 20 46.01 -21.80 4.94
C SER A 20 45.44 -20.41 5.20
N LEU A 21 45.24 -19.65 4.16
CA LEU A 21 44.37 -18.48 4.17
C LEU A 21 42.99 -19.00 4.58
N ALA A 22 42.75 -19.06 5.89
CA ALA A 22 41.41 -19.22 6.39
C ALA A 22 40.62 -17.99 5.86
N MET A 23 39.83 -18.19 4.83
CA MET A 23 38.79 -17.20 4.47
C MET A 23 38.04 -16.88 5.77
N PRO A 24 37.82 -15.61 6.12
CA PRO A 24 37.06 -15.28 7.32
C PRO A 24 35.71 -16.00 7.15
N ALA A 25 35.38 -16.87 8.10
CA ALA A 25 34.09 -17.53 8.14
C ALA A 25 33.05 -16.43 8.03
N ARG A 26 32.27 -16.44 6.95
CA ARG A 26 31.17 -15.46 6.77
C ARG A 26 30.27 -15.62 7.98
N ALA A 27 29.98 -14.50 8.63
CA ALA A 27 29.19 -14.52 9.84
C ALA A 27 27.78 -15.01 9.53
N GLU A 28 27.33 -15.93 10.36
CA GLU A 28 26.03 -16.58 10.30
C GLU A 28 24.91 -15.56 10.49
N LEU A 29 23.86 -15.66 9.68
CA LEU A 29 22.62 -14.90 9.89
C LEU A 29 21.75 -15.62 10.92
N LEU A 30 21.37 -14.91 11.98
CA LEU A 30 20.43 -15.38 12.98
C LEU A 30 19.07 -14.71 12.77
N ALA A 31 17.99 -15.46 12.96
CA ALA A 31 16.64 -14.93 12.96
C ALA A 31 15.82 -15.50 14.13
N GLY A 32 14.91 -14.68 14.66
CA GLY A 32 13.92 -15.10 15.64
C GLY A 32 12.61 -14.38 15.40
N ALA A 33 11.50 -15.06 15.65
CA ALA A 33 10.18 -14.55 15.37
C ALA A 33 9.22 -14.78 16.55
N ALA A 34 8.33 -13.80 16.81
CA ALA A 34 7.27 -13.90 17.79
C ALA A 34 6.08 -13.00 17.42
N LYS A 35 4.91 -13.28 17.99
CA LYS A 35 3.70 -12.45 17.81
C LYS A 35 2.94 -12.28 19.11
N ARG A 36 2.18 -11.19 19.19
CA ARG A 36 1.22 -10.91 20.27
C ARG A 36 -0.09 -10.45 19.67
N GLU A 37 -1.18 -10.91 20.26
CA GLU A 37 -2.50 -10.38 19.91
C GLU A 37 -2.63 -8.95 20.44
N ILE A 38 -3.21 -8.07 19.61
CA ILE A 38 -3.41 -6.64 19.90
C ILE A 38 -4.85 -6.21 19.67
N THR A 39 -5.79 -7.13 19.53
CA THR A 39 -7.22 -6.82 19.40
C THR A 39 -7.71 -6.04 20.62
N ASP A 40 -8.49 -4.98 20.42
CA ASP A 40 -9.17 -4.31 21.53
C ASP A 40 -10.26 -5.21 22.10
N PRO A 41 -10.20 -5.58 23.40
CA PRO A 41 -11.16 -6.50 24.00
C PRO A 41 -12.57 -5.92 24.15
N ASN A 42 -12.73 -4.61 24.00
CA ASN A 42 -14.02 -3.91 24.14
C ASN A 42 -14.73 -3.70 22.79
N THR A 43 -14.04 -3.95 21.69
CA THR A 43 -14.59 -3.80 20.33
C THR A 43 -14.94 -5.17 19.74
N PRO A 44 -16.18 -5.38 19.28
CA PRO A 44 -16.52 -6.60 18.54
C PRO A 44 -15.61 -6.79 17.31
N PHE A 45 -15.07 -7.99 17.14
CA PHE A 45 -14.18 -8.31 16.04
C PHE A 45 -14.57 -9.63 15.34
N ASN A 46 -14.15 -9.78 14.10
CA ASN A 46 -14.32 -10.99 13.30
C ASN A 46 -13.13 -11.94 13.46
N ASP A 47 -11.94 -11.39 13.39
CA ASP A 47 -10.66 -12.10 13.49
C ASP A 47 -9.67 -11.28 14.32
N PRO A 48 -8.74 -11.96 15.04
CA PRO A 48 -7.82 -11.27 15.93
C PRO A 48 -6.76 -10.48 15.15
N LEU A 49 -6.37 -9.32 15.73
CA LEU A 49 -5.29 -8.48 15.25
C LEU A 49 -3.98 -8.84 15.94
N PHE A 50 -2.87 -8.79 15.23
CA PHE A 50 -1.57 -9.13 15.77
C PHE A 50 -0.52 -8.06 15.51
N VAL A 51 0.42 -7.95 16.43
CA VAL A 51 1.76 -7.45 16.16
C VAL A 51 2.69 -8.67 16.01
N ARG A 52 3.52 -8.65 14.96
CA ARG A 52 4.50 -9.69 14.67
C ARG A 52 5.88 -9.06 14.61
N ALA A 53 6.86 -9.68 15.26
CA ALA A 53 8.24 -9.22 15.33
C ALA A 53 9.18 -10.25 14.72
N LEU A 54 10.01 -9.83 13.77
CA LEU A 54 11.13 -10.57 13.19
C LEU A 54 12.40 -9.86 13.57
N VAL A 55 13.25 -10.51 14.37
CA VAL A 55 14.58 -10.03 14.72
C VAL A 55 15.60 -10.73 13.85
N LEU A 56 16.44 -9.97 13.17
CA LEU A 56 17.54 -10.43 12.33
C LEU A 56 18.85 -9.93 12.92
N ARG A 57 19.85 -10.80 13.03
CA ARG A 57 21.16 -10.44 13.57
C ARG A 57 22.28 -11.09 12.78
N GLN A 58 23.28 -10.30 12.45
CA GLN A 58 24.55 -10.77 11.88
C GLN A 58 25.71 -9.95 12.46
N GLN A 59 26.62 -10.60 13.16
CA GLN A 59 27.71 -9.93 13.90
C GLN A 59 27.18 -8.84 14.85
N GLN A 60 27.54 -7.57 14.58
CA GLN A 60 27.12 -6.41 15.37
C GLN A 60 25.84 -5.75 14.80
N THR A 61 25.40 -6.14 13.61
CA THR A 61 24.20 -5.58 13.01
C THR A 61 22.97 -6.35 13.49
N THR A 62 22.01 -5.63 14.04
CA THR A 62 20.68 -6.14 14.36
C THR A 62 19.65 -5.30 13.63
N ALA A 63 18.70 -5.94 12.95
CA ALA A 63 17.51 -5.31 12.37
C ALA A 63 16.26 -5.94 12.96
N VAL A 64 15.23 -5.14 13.16
CA VAL A 64 13.91 -5.62 13.61
C VAL A 64 12.87 -5.16 12.60
N LEU A 65 12.16 -6.11 12.04
CA LEU A 65 10.94 -5.84 11.24
C LEU A 65 9.72 -6.19 12.09
N ILE A 66 8.89 -5.20 12.32
CA ILE A 66 7.63 -5.33 13.05
C ILE A 66 6.51 -5.06 12.06
N THR A 67 5.54 -5.97 11.97
CA THR A 67 4.30 -5.75 11.23
C THR A 67 3.14 -5.65 12.21
N VAL A 68 2.28 -4.65 12.03
CA VAL A 68 1.17 -4.34 12.95
C VAL A 68 -0.14 -4.32 12.16
N ASP A 69 -1.12 -5.11 12.62
CA ASP A 69 -2.48 -5.09 12.05
C ASP A 69 -3.20 -3.84 12.53
N ALA A 70 -2.90 -2.71 11.91
CA ALA A 70 -3.43 -1.38 12.22
C ALA A 70 -3.38 -0.49 10.97
N VAL A 71 -4.14 0.63 11.00
CA VAL A 71 -4.24 1.55 9.87
C VAL A 71 -2.94 2.34 9.63
N SER A 72 -2.22 2.73 10.70
CA SER A 72 -0.98 3.50 10.59
C SER A 72 -0.18 3.46 11.88
N ILE A 73 1.04 3.96 11.83
CA ILE A 73 1.93 4.13 12.99
C ILE A 73 1.89 5.61 13.40
N GLY A 74 0.89 5.96 14.22
CA GLY A 74 0.58 7.35 14.55
C GLY A 74 -0.22 8.09 13.46
N GLY A 75 -0.49 9.36 13.66
CA GLY A 75 -1.18 10.25 12.72
C GLY A 75 -2.69 10.03 12.62
N ILE A 76 -3.13 8.81 12.39
CA ILE A 76 -4.55 8.40 12.34
C ILE A 76 -4.74 7.04 13.03
N GLY A 77 -6.01 6.68 13.27
CA GLY A 77 -6.38 5.38 13.87
C GLY A 77 -6.12 5.31 15.38
N HIS A 78 -5.81 4.12 15.87
CA HIS A 78 -5.76 3.82 17.31
C HIS A 78 -4.35 3.79 17.89
N ILE A 79 -3.29 3.80 17.06
CA ILE A 79 -1.90 3.86 17.51
C ILE A 79 -1.51 5.33 17.75
N ARG A 80 -1.01 5.62 18.96
CA ARG A 80 -0.60 6.97 19.35
C ARG A 80 0.72 7.37 18.68
N ASP A 81 0.94 8.68 18.50
CA ASP A 81 2.18 9.22 17.92
C ASP A 81 3.43 8.86 18.74
N SER A 82 3.29 8.64 20.06
CA SER A 82 4.40 8.23 20.93
C SER A 82 4.84 6.77 20.76
N TYR A 83 4.04 5.94 20.10
CA TYR A 83 4.26 4.49 20.00
C TYR A 83 5.66 4.12 19.48
N LEU A 84 6.08 4.69 18.35
CA LEU A 84 7.37 4.36 17.75
C LEU A 84 8.54 4.73 18.66
N SER A 85 8.48 5.90 19.30
CA SER A 85 9.52 6.36 20.23
C SER A 85 9.56 5.52 21.50
N GLU A 86 8.42 5.12 22.06
CA GLU A 86 8.32 4.23 23.21
C GLU A 86 8.92 2.85 22.93
N VAL A 87 8.53 2.24 21.79
CA VAL A 87 9.06 0.93 21.37
C VAL A 87 10.58 1.00 21.18
N ARG A 88 11.07 1.99 20.43
CA ARG A 88 12.50 2.15 20.14
C ARG A 88 13.32 2.41 21.41
N ALA A 89 12.85 3.25 22.33
CA ALA A 89 13.52 3.52 23.60
C ALA A 89 13.66 2.25 24.45
N ALA A 90 12.58 1.49 24.61
CA ALA A 90 12.58 0.24 25.37
C ALA A 90 13.47 -0.84 24.75
N LEU A 91 13.56 -0.92 23.42
CA LEU A 91 14.42 -1.87 22.71
C LEU A 91 15.89 -1.43 22.71
N GLN A 92 16.17 -0.14 22.77
CA GLN A 92 17.51 0.40 22.96
C GLN A 92 18.04 0.12 24.37
N GLU A 93 17.20 0.29 25.40
CA GLU A 93 17.54 -0.04 26.78
C GLU A 93 17.84 -1.54 26.95
N ALA A 94 16.98 -2.39 26.43
CA ALA A 94 17.15 -3.85 26.47
C ALA A 94 16.35 -4.51 25.31
N PRO A 95 17.02 -5.24 24.39
CA PRO A 95 18.39 -5.82 24.46
C PRO A 95 19.52 -4.98 23.82
N GLY A 96 19.37 -3.67 23.62
CA GLY A 96 20.42 -2.81 23.06
C GLY A 96 20.32 -2.64 21.53
N ILE A 97 19.12 -2.69 20.98
CA ILE A 97 18.88 -2.53 19.55
C ILE A 97 18.91 -1.04 19.18
N ALA A 98 19.68 -0.69 18.15
CA ALA A 98 19.76 0.68 17.67
C ALA A 98 18.38 1.14 17.17
N PRO A 99 17.84 2.32 17.60
CA PRO A 99 16.49 2.78 17.25
C PRO A 99 16.21 2.83 15.74
N LEU A 100 17.19 3.25 14.94
CA LEU A 100 17.08 3.34 13.49
C LEU A 100 17.09 1.97 12.78
N ASN A 101 17.37 0.88 13.49
CA ASN A 101 17.30 -0.47 12.97
C ASN A 101 15.95 -1.15 13.25
N VAL A 102 15.00 -0.42 13.82
CA VAL A 102 13.64 -0.89 14.09
C VAL A 102 12.69 -0.32 13.04
N PHE A 103 12.16 -1.20 12.18
CA PHE A 103 11.18 -0.89 11.14
C PHE A 103 9.82 -1.38 11.58
N VAL A 104 8.84 -0.48 11.65
CA VAL A 104 7.46 -0.81 12.02
C VAL A 104 6.56 -0.48 10.85
N ASN A 105 6.02 -1.50 10.20
CA ASN A 105 5.10 -1.38 9.07
C ASN A 105 3.67 -1.67 9.53
N ALA A 106 2.73 -0.75 9.25
CA ALA A 106 1.31 -1.00 9.42
C ALA A 106 0.77 -1.74 8.20
N SER A 107 -0.06 -2.76 8.43
CA SER A 107 -0.77 -3.46 7.34
C SER A 107 -1.77 -2.56 6.63
N HIS A 108 -2.16 -1.46 7.27
CA HIS A 108 -3.19 -0.50 6.87
C HIS A 108 -4.63 -1.06 6.92
N CYS A 109 -4.86 -2.16 7.64
CA CYS A 109 -6.21 -2.59 7.95
C CYS A 109 -6.87 -1.63 8.96
N HIS A 110 -8.18 -1.51 8.90
CA HIS A 110 -8.94 -0.61 9.78
C HIS A 110 -9.42 -1.30 11.06
N GLY A 111 -8.62 -2.23 11.58
CA GLY A 111 -8.88 -2.91 12.84
C GLY A 111 -8.67 -2.01 14.05
N VAL A 112 -9.36 -2.32 15.17
CA VAL A 112 -9.26 -1.58 16.43
C VAL A 112 -8.30 -2.29 17.36
N VAL A 113 -7.16 -1.65 17.65
CA VAL A 113 -6.11 -2.21 18.49
C VAL A 113 -6.25 -1.80 19.95
N CYS A 114 -5.76 -2.64 20.87
CA CYS A 114 -5.76 -2.41 22.31
C CYS A 114 -4.88 -1.21 22.73
N ALA A 115 -5.16 -0.62 23.87
CA ALA A 115 -4.44 0.55 24.38
C ALA A 115 -2.99 0.27 24.74
N ASP A 116 -2.64 -0.98 25.08
CA ASP A 116 -1.31 -1.44 25.49
C ASP A 116 -0.48 -2.02 24.32
N VAL A 117 -0.81 -1.67 23.08
CA VAL A 117 -0.14 -2.17 21.86
C VAL A 117 1.37 -1.97 21.87
N ALA A 118 1.89 -0.86 22.41
CA ALA A 118 3.33 -0.63 22.53
C ALA A 118 4.02 -1.66 23.44
N ALA A 119 3.44 -1.94 24.61
CA ALA A 119 3.96 -2.94 25.54
C ALA A 119 3.97 -4.34 24.90
N ARG A 120 2.89 -4.74 24.24
CA ARG A 120 2.80 -6.03 23.53
C ARG A 120 3.79 -6.13 22.38
N THR A 121 4.08 -5.03 21.70
CA THR A 121 5.11 -4.96 20.67
C THR A 121 6.52 -5.22 21.25
N ILE A 122 6.83 -4.54 22.35
CA ILE A 122 8.11 -4.72 23.06
C ILE A 122 8.28 -6.17 23.53
N GLU A 123 7.23 -6.78 24.09
CA GLU A 123 7.21 -8.19 24.48
C GLU A 123 7.47 -9.12 23.29
N ALA A 124 6.78 -8.89 22.15
CA ALA A 124 6.98 -9.69 20.94
C ALA A 124 8.43 -9.62 20.44
N VAL A 125 9.04 -8.42 20.44
CA VAL A 125 10.45 -8.27 20.01
C VAL A 125 11.39 -8.95 20.99
N ARG A 126 11.20 -8.81 22.31
CA ARG A 126 12.02 -9.47 23.33
C ARG A 126 11.92 -10.99 23.26
N GLU A 127 10.73 -11.53 22.99
CA GLU A 127 10.55 -12.97 22.76
C GLU A 127 11.25 -13.42 21.49
N ALA A 128 11.11 -12.69 20.39
CA ALA A 128 11.81 -12.99 19.13
C ALA A 128 13.33 -12.95 19.30
N TRP A 129 13.84 -11.97 20.05
CA TRP A 129 15.26 -11.90 20.41
C TRP A 129 15.75 -13.13 21.16
N GLY A 130 14.97 -13.62 22.13
CA GLY A 130 15.29 -14.84 22.88
C GLY A 130 15.23 -16.14 22.06
N LYS A 131 14.68 -16.09 20.87
CA LYS A 131 14.53 -17.22 19.94
C LYS A 131 15.47 -17.16 18.74
N LEU A 132 16.48 -16.30 18.77
CA LEU A 132 17.46 -16.19 17.68
C LEU A 132 18.14 -17.54 17.43
N GLU A 133 18.02 -18.03 16.21
CA GLU A 133 18.64 -19.27 15.72
C GLU A 133 19.23 -19.07 14.32
N PRO A 134 20.24 -19.86 13.92
CA PRO A 134 20.83 -19.79 12.60
C PRO A 134 19.84 -20.09 11.48
N VAL A 135 19.88 -19.28 10.41
CA VAL A 135 18.97 -19.43 9.28
C VAL A 135 19.65 -19.27 7.92
N LYS A 136 19.02 -19.83 6.89
CA LYS A 136 19.27 -19.54 5.49
C LYS A 136 18.23 -18.55 4.99
N ALA A 137 18.65 -17.58 4.18
CA ALA A 137 17.77 -16.62 3.57
C ALA A 137 17.72 -16.75 2.05
N GLY A 138 16.52 -16.64 1.47
CA GLY A 138 16.29 -16.60 0.04
C GLY A 138 15.29 -15.53 -0.33
N ALA A 139 15.48 -14.88 -1.48
CA ALA A 139 14.57 -13.88 -2.02
C ALA A 139 13.91 -14.35 -3.31
N GLY A 140 12.71 -13.88 -3.57
CA GLY A 140 11.96 -14.21 -4.77
C GLY A 140 10.75 -13.31 -4.97
N VAL A 141 9.95 -13.66 -5.98
CA VAL A 141 8.71 -12.97 -6.31
C VAL A 141 7.59 -13.96 -6.55
N GLY A 142 6.38 -13.57 -6.14
CA GLY A 142 5.11 -14.14 -6.56
C GLY A 142 4.35 -13.14 -7.41
N GLN A 143 3.14 -13.49 -7.83
CA GLN A 143 2.23 -12.59 -8.55
C GLN A 143 0.78 -12.83 -8.14
N GLU A 144 0.03 -11.74 -7.94
CA GLU A 144 -1.41 -11.75 -7.80
C GLU A 144 -2.01 -10.57 -8.61
N VAL A 145 -2.90 -10.87 -9.55
CA VAL A 145 -3.46 -9.89 -10.50
C VAL A 145 -4.98 -9.72 -10.37
N ARG A 146 -5.64 -10.53 -9.51
CA ARG A 146 -7.10 -10.68 -9.49
C ARG A 146 -7.77 -9.92 -8.37
N ILE A 147 -7.02 -9.58 -7.30
CA ILE A 147 -7.61 -9.03 -6.07
C ILE A 147 -7.46 -7.52 -5.94
N MET A 148 -6.78 -6.87 -6.88
CA MET A 148 -6.45 -5.44 -6.80
C MET A 148 -6.78 -4.71 -8.09
N GLU A 149 -7.09 -3.42 -7.97
CA GLU A 149 -7.29 -2.50 -9.09
C GLU A 149 -6.76 -1.11 -8.73
N ASN A 150 -6.31 -0.36 -9.72
CA ASN A 150 -6.02 1.06 -9.52
C ASN A 150 -7.33 1.85 -9.49
N ARG A 151 -7.55 2.62 -8.42
CA ARG A 151 -8.76 3.41 -8.23
C ARG A 151 -8.74 4.75 -8.96
N ARG A 152 -7.60 5.17 -9.54
CA ARG A 152 -7.48 6.38 -10.34
C ARG A 152 -7.86 6.09 -11.78
N LEU A 153 -8.92 6.77 -12.23
CA LEU A 153 -9.39 6.72 -13.61
C LEU A 153 -8.84 7.92 -14.36
N ARG A 154 -8.34 7.70 -15.57
CA ARG A 154 -8.02 8.78 -16.52
C ARG A 154 -9.27 9.17 -17.28
N LEU A 155 -9.59 10.46 -17.31
CA LEU A 155 -10.76 10.98 -17.98
C LEU A 155 -10.42 11.45 -19.40
N VAL A 156 -11.45 11.59 -20.23
CA VAL A 156 -11.31 12.03 -21.64
C VAL A 156 -10.77 13.45 -21.78
N ASP A 157 -10.91 14.29 -20.76
CA ASP A 157 -10.36 15.65 -20.70
C ASP A 157 -8.90 15.69 -20.23
N GLY A 158 -8.28 14.52 -19.96
CA GLY A 158 -6.92 14.37 -19.49
C GLY A 158 -6.74 14.52 -17.98
N SER A 159 -7.79 14.84 -17.23
CA SER A 159 -7.76 14.83 -15.77
C SER A 159 -7.92 13.40 -15.22
N GLU A 160 -7.73 13.26 -13.91
CA GLU A 160 -7.93 11.99 -13.21
C GLU A 160 -8.98 12.13 -12.11
N ALA A 161 -9.75 11.07 -11.89
CA ALA A 161 -10.71 10.96 -10.81
C ALA A 161 -10.52 9.63 -10.07
N ASP A 162 -10.80 9.58 -8.78
CA ASP A 162 -10.75 8.34 -8.03
C ASP A 162 -12.13 7.67 -7.91
N VAL A 163 -12.12 6.36 -7.75
CA VAL A 163 -13.31 5.54 -7.47
C VAL A 163 -13.44 5.18 -6.00
N ARG A 164 -12.93 6.02 -5.12
CA ARG A 164 -12.90 5.76 -3.69
C ARG A 164 -14.31 5.62 -3.08
N ARG A 165 -15.32 6.24 -3.70
CA ARG A 165 -16.72 6.16 -3.27
C ARG A 165 -17.63 5.79 -4.43
N ALA A 166 -18.34 4.68 -4.32
CA ALA A 166 -19.22 4.14 -5.37
C ALA A 166 -20.26 5.16 -5.89
N TYR A 167 -20.80 6.00 -5.01
CA TYR A 167 -21.84 6.98 -5.37
C TYR A 167 -21.32 8.25 -6.05
N ALA A 168 -20.03 8.36 -6.29
CA ALA A 168 -19.41 9.52 -6.93
C ALA A 168 -18.44 9.10 -8.03
N LEU A 169 -18.72 7.99 -8.72
CA LEU A 169 -17.96 7.54 -9.88
C LEU A 169 -18.14 8.50 -11.06
N PRO A 170 -17.10 8.73 -11.87
CA PRO A 170 -17.29 9.32 -13.20
C PRO A 170 -18.25 8.47 -14.03
N TRP A 171 -18.93 9.09 -14.96
CA TRP A 171 -19.76 8.36 -15.91
C TRP A 171 -18.88 7.61 -16.91
N ASP A 172 -19.36 6.46 -17.41
CA ASP A 172 -18.58 5.57 -18.27
C ASP A 172 -18.07 6.27 -19.54
N ASP A 173 -18.86 7.23 -20.09
CA ASP A 173 -18.49 8.04 -21.25
C ASP A 173 -17.42 9.10 -20.96
N GLU A 174 -17.14 9.38 -19.70
CA GLU A 174 -16.05 10.25 -19.25
C GLU A 174 -14.72 9.51 -19.04
N VAL A 175 -14.74 8.17 -18.94
CA VAL A 175 -13.55 7.36 -18.62
C VAL A 175 -12.77 6.98 -19.87
N ALA A 176 -11.49 7.36 -19.93
CA ALA A 176 -10.57 7.02 -21.02
C ALA A 176 -9.59 5.86 -20.65
N GLY A 177 -9.42 5.54 -19.38
CA GLY A 177 -8.52 4.47 -18.95
C GLY A 177 -8.31 4.43 -17.45
N ILE A 178 -7.46 3.51 -17.02
CA ILE A 178 -7.10 3.27 -15.60
C ILE A 178 -5.61 3.46 -15.36
N GLY A 179 -5.22 3.67 -14.10
CA GLY A 179 -3.82 3.72 -13.66
C GLY A 179 -3.15 2.35 -13.67
N PRO A 180 -1.82 2.30 -13.49
CA PRO A 180 -1.06 1.05 -13.37
C PRO A 180 -1.35 0.34 -12.06
N VAL A 181 -1.00 -0.95 -12.01
CA VAL A 181 -0.96 -1.77 -10.78
C VAL A 181 0.40 -2.43 -10.64
N ASP A 182 0.76 -2.85 -9.44
CA ASP A 182 1.94 -3.67 -9.16
C ASP A 182 1.50 -5.06 -8.68
N PRO A 183 1.44 -6.06 -9.58
CA PRO A 183 0.98 -7.40 -9.25
C PRO A 183 2.03 -8.25 -8.52
N GLU A 184 3.24 -7.72 -8.35
CA GLU A 184 4.35 -8.46 -7.77
C GLU A 184 4.20 -8.62 -6.26
N ILE A 185 4.37 -9.84 -5.79
CA ILE A 185 4.51 -10.17 -4.37
C ILE A 185 5.99 -10.32 -4.07
N GLY A 186 6.57 -9.39 -3.29
CA GLY A 186 7.95 -9.49 -2.84
C GLY A 186 8.09 -10.54 -1.74
N LEU A 187 9.12 -11.41 -1.81
CA LEU A 187 9.28 -12.53 -0.90
C LEU A 187 10.67 -12.59 -0.28
N LEU A 188 10.72 -12.67 1.06
CA LEU A 188 11.88 -13.15 1.81
C LEU A 188 11.50 -14.44 2.53
N ARG A 189 12.23 -15.51 2.28
CA ARG A 189 12.10 -16.80 2.96
C ARG A 189 13.28 -17.00 3.89
N LEU A 190 12.99 -17.36 5.14
CA LEU A 190 13.98 -17.71 6.16
C LEU A 190 13.71 -19.15 6.63
N ASP A 191 14.66 -20.03 6.35
CA ASP A 191 14.60 -21.43 6.77
C ASP A 191 15.66 -21.70 7.85
N ARG A 192 15.34 -22.55 8.81
CA ARG A 192 16.30 -23.15 9.74
C ARG A 192 17.33 -23.97 8.98
N LEU A 193 18.48 -24.24 9.59
CA LEU A 193 19.54 -25.03 8.94
C LEU A 193 19.08 -26.44 8.57
N ASP A 194 18.10 -26.99 9.30
CA ASP A 194 17.48 -28.29 8.99
C ASP A 194 16.47 -28.26 7.83
N GLY A 195 16.26 -27.09 7.22
CA GLY A 195 15.38 -26.90 6.06
C GLY A 195 13.93 -26.62 6.40
N ARG A 196 13.53 -26.60 7.69
CA ARG A 196 12.19 -26.20 8.09
C ARG A 196 12.04 -24.68 8.01
N PRO A 197 10.94 -24.16 7.43
CA PRO A 197 10.70 -22.71 7.43
C PRO A 197 10.63 -22.15 8.85
N LEU A 198 11.20 -20.95 9.06
CA LEU A 198 11.05 -20.14 10.26
C LEU A 198 10.10 -18.98 10.03
N ALA A 199 10.35 -18.21 8.99
CA ALA A 199 9.58 -17.01 8.70
C ALA A 199 9.48 -16.72 7.19
N VAL A 200 8.39 -16.07 6.81
CA VAL A 200 8.15 -15.53 5.46
C VAL A 200 7.76 -14.06 5.58
N VAL A 201 8.50 -13.17 4.93
CA VAL A 201 8.06 -11.78 4.72
C VAL A 201 7.51 -11.68 3.31
N TYR A 202 6.30 -11.10 3.17
CA TYR A 202 5.70 -10.87 1.88
C TYR A 202 5.19 -9.43 1.75
N ASN A 203 5.61 -8.75 0.68
CA ASN A 203 5.24 -7.37 0.37
C ASN A 203 4.25 -7.36 -0.78
N PHE A 204 3.14 -6.65 -0.63
CA PHE A 204 2.12 -6.53 -1.66
C PHE A 204 1.43 -5.16 -1.58
N ALA A 205 1.08 -4.59 -2.74
CA ALA A 205 0.51 -3.26 -2.87
C ALA A 205 -1.00 -3.33 -3.11
N CYS A 206 -1.80 -3.30 -2.03
CA CYS A 206 -3.25 -3.19 -2.10
C CYS A 206 -3.81 -2.73 -0.74
N HIS A 207 -4.74 -1.76 -0.74
CA HIS A 207 -5.42 -1.32 0.48
C HIS A 207 -6.23 -2.44 1.12
N PRO A 208 -6.05 -2.77 2.39
CA PRO A 208 -6.86 -3.74 3.11
C PRO A 208 -8.12 -3.09 3.69
N ILE A 209 -9.03 -2.75 2.80
CA ILE A 209 -10.29 -2.06 3.08
C ILE A 209 -11.53 -2.79 2.54
N MET A 210 -11.36 -4.04 2.13
CA MET A 210 -12.50 -4.85 1.70
C MET A 210 -13.46 -5.09 2.87
N GLY A 211 -12.94 -5.42 4.04
CA GLY A 211 -13.74 -5.75 5.22
C GLY A 211 -14.34 -7.15 5.17
N VAL A 212 -15.15 -7.45 6.17
CA VAL A 212 -15.82 -8.74 6.36
C VAL A 212 -17.35 -8.58 6.27
N PRO A 213 -18.13 -9.64 5.95
CA PRO A 213 -19.59 -9.54 5.79
C PRO A 213 -20.31 -9.00 7.04
N THR A 214 -19.76 -9.25 8.23
CA THR A 214 -20.30 -8.77 9.50
C THR A 214 -20.09 -7.28 9.74
N GLY A 215 -19.15 -6.63 9.01
CA GLY A 215 -18.74 -5.25 9.25
C GLY A 215 -17.94 -5.03 10.54
N LEU A 216 -17.53 -6.10 11.23
CA LEU A 216 -16.74 -6.04 12.47
C LEU A 216 -15.27 -5.73 12.21
N SER A 217 -14.53 -5.40 13.29
CA SER A 217 -13.07 -5.22 13.25
C SER A 217 -12.37 -6.48 12.72
N SER A 218 -11.41 -6.31 11.81
CA SER A 218 -10.71 -7.40 11.13
C SER A 218 -9.30 -6.96 10.72
N ALA A 219 -8.37 -7.93 10.62
CA ALA A 219 -7.08 -7.74 9.97
C ALA A 219 -7.17 -7.70 8.44
N ASP A 220 -8.40 -7.78 7.88
CA ASP A 220 -8.70 -7.80 6.45
C ASP A 220 -7.92 -8.91 5.69
N PHE A 221 -7.84 -8.84 4.35
CA PHE A 221 -7.18 -9.88 3.55
C PHE A 221 -5.73 -10.19 3.97
N PRO A 222 -4.90 -9.25 4.53
CA PRO A 222 -3.57 -9.60 5.04
C PRO A 222 -3.59 -10.63 6.18
N GLY A 223 -4.56 -10.50 7.10
CA GLY A 223 -4.73 -11.46 8.20
C GLY A 223 -5.05 -12.86 7.69
N PHE A 224 -6.02 -12.96 6.77
CA PHE A 224 -6.40 -14.25 6.15
C PHE A 224 -5.26 -14.85 5.31
N ALA A 225 -4.53 -14.04 4.53
CA ALA A 225 -3.36 -14.50 3.78
C ALA A 225 -2.27 -15.06 4.70
N THR A 226 -1.97 -14.36 5.79
CA THR A 226 -1.03 -14.80 6.83
C THR A 226 -1.46 -16.15 7.42
N GLY A 227 -2.75 -16.30 7.76
CA GLY A 227 -3.30 -17.55 8.28
C GLY A 227 -3.13 -18.72 7.31
N VAL A 228 -3.40 -18.51 6.01
CA VAL A 228 -3.18 -19.53 4.96
C VAL A 228 -1.71 -19.92 4.86
N ILE A 229 -0.79 -18.95 4.85
CA ILE A 229 0.65 -19.22 4.77
C ILE A 229 1.13 -20.02 5.98
N GLU A 230 0.82 -19.55 7.20
CA GLU A 230 1.23 -20.18 8.45
C GLU A 230 0.68 -21.63 8.57
N SER A 231 -0.60 -21.85 8.20
CA SER A 231 -1.23 -23.17 8.24
C SER A 231 -0.60 -24.18 7.27
N GLN A 232 -0.20 -23.73 6.08
CA GLN A 232 0.37 -24.60 5.05
C GLN A 232 1.86 -24.90 5.26
N LEU A 233 2.62 -23.97 5.87
CA LEU A 233 4.04 -24.17 6.15
C LEU A 233 4.27 -24.92 7.47
N GLY A 234 3.26 -25.02 8.32
CA GLY A 234 3.27 -25.82 9.54
C GLY A 234 3.55 -25.04 10.81
N PRO A 235 3.48 -25.72 11.98
CA PRO A 235 3.57 -25.07 13.27
C PRO A 235 4.93 -24.41 13.51
N GLY A 236 4.89 -23.22 14.13
CA GLY A 236 6.08 -22.44 14.47
C GLY A 236 6.65 -21.60 13.32
N VAL A 237 5.98 -21.55 12.17
CA VAL A 237 6.27 -20.61 11.09
C VAL A 237 5.48 -19.32 11.31
N MET A 238 6.09 -18.17 11.01
CA MET A 238 5.42 -16.87 11.02
C MET A 238 5.48 -16.20 9.65
N ALA A 239 4.34 -15.63 9.24
CA ALA A 239 4.25 -14.83 8.04
C ALA A 239 4.06 -13.35 8.40
N PHE A 240 4.78 -12.48 7.70
CA PHE A 240 4.85 -11.03 7.92
C PHE A 240 4.36 -10.32 6.66
N PHE A 241 3.17 -9.75 6.72
CA PHE A 241 2.68 -8.88 5.66
C PHE A 241 3.35 -7.52 5.77
N VAL A 242 3.90 -7.04 4.67
CA VAL A 242 4.45 -5.68 4.54
C VAL A 242 3.67 -4.94 3.49
N GLN A 243 2.99 -3.87 3.90
CA GLN A 243 2.20 -3.06 3.00
C GLN A 243 3.08 -2.31 1.99
N GLY A 244 2.74 -2.47 0.72
CA GLY A 244 3.45 -1.85 -0.39
C GLY A 244 2.99 -0.43 -0.72
N CYS A 245 3.24 0.01 -1.95
CA CYS A 245 2.79 1.31 -2.47
C CYS A 245 1.33 1.20 -2.91
N ALA A 246 0.41 1.29 -1.96
CA ALA A 246 -1.01 1.06 -2.19
C ALA A 246 -1.86 2.33 -2.22
N GLY A 247 -1.26 3.52 -2.21
CA GLY A 247 -1.98 4.78 -2.08
C GLY A 247 -3.16 4.95 -3.05
N ASP A 248 -3.05 4.42 -4.26
CA ASP A 248 -4.10 4.44 -5.27
C ASP A 248 -4.61 3.04 -5.67
N ILE A 249 -4.31 1.99 -4.90
CA ILE A 249 -4.69 0.61 -5.20
C ILE A 249 -5.73 0.09 -4.21
N ASN A 250 -6.90 -0.28 -4.71
CA ASN A 250 -7.99 -0.89 -3.94
C ASN A 250 -8.14 -2.38 -4.25
N PRO A 251 -8.81 -3.14 -3.37
CA PRO A 251 -9.36 -4.43 -3.75
C PRO A 251 -10.36 -4.28 -4.89
N VAL A 252 -10.36 -5.21 -5.86
CA VAL A 252 -11.38 -5.27 -6.91
C VAL A 252 -12.77 -5.42 -6.29
N ILE A 253 -13.80 -4.94 -6.98
CA ILE A 253 -15.21 -4.99 -6.53
C ILE A 253 -15.47 -4.36 -5.14
N TYR A 254 -14.48 -3.69 -4.53
CA TYR A 254 -14.66 -2.98 -3.25
C TYR A 254 -15.83 -1.98 -3.28
N LYS A 255 -16.15 -1.45 -4.46
CA LYS A 255 -17.25 -0.51 -4.67
C LYS A 255 -18.57 -1.14 -5.11
N ASP A 256 -18.61 -2.45 -5.28
CA ASP A 256 -19.85 -3.14 -5.61
C ASP A 256 -20.85 -3.02 -4.43
N THR A 257 -22.00 -2.40 -4.71
CA THR A 257 -23.08 -2.24 -3.72
C THR A 257 -24.06 -3.41 -3.74
N ALA A 258 -23.96 -4.30 -4.73
CA ALA A 258 -24.84 -5.46 -4.90
C ALA A 258 -24.30 -6.72 -4.20
N ALA A 259 -23.00 -6.74 -3.86
CA ALA A 259 -22.37 -7.86 -3.17
C ALA A 259 -21.90 -7.47 -1.76
N PRO A 260 -22.01 -8.37 -0.78
CA PRO A 260 -21.42 -8.15 0.54
C PRO A 260 -19.90 -8.10 0.41
N ARG A 261 -19.28 -7.26 1.23
CA ARG A 261 -17.81 -7.19 1.34
C ARG A 261 -17.31 -8.44 2.04
N ASP A 262 -16.31 -9.09 1.46
CA ASP A 262 -15.68 -10.29 2.01
C ASP A 262 -14.21 -10.35 1.61
N CYS A 263 -13.32 -10.12 2.56
CA CYS A 263 -11.88 -10.11 2.35
C CYS A 263 -11.24 -11.51 2.45
N GLU A 264 -11.94 -12.51 3.00
CA GLU A 264 -11.40 -13.87 3.20
C GLU A 264 -10.96 -14.55 1.89
N PRO A 265 -11.78 -14.56 0.80
CA PRO A 265 -11.35 -15.11 -0.49
C PRO A 265 -10.10 -14.43 -1.04
N PHE A 266 -9.96 -13.11 -0.85
CA PHE A 266 -8.79 -12.35 -1.31
C PHE A 266 -7.54 -12.73 -0.53
N GLY A 267 -7.66 -12.85 0.79
CA GLY A 267 -6.59 -13.35 1.64
C GLY A 267 -6.16 -14.77 1.26
N ALA A 268 -7.11 -15.66 0.99
CA ALA A 268 -6.82 -17.01 0.55
C ALA A 268 -6.06 -17.02 -0.79
N MET A 269 -6.50 -16.25 -1.78
CA MET A 269 -5.81 -16.12 -3.07
C MET A 269 -4.39 -15.58 -2.92
N LEU A 270 -4.20 -14.51 -2.15
CA LEU A 270 -2.88 -13.93 -1.90
C LEU A 270 -1.96 -14.93 -1.19
N GLY A 271 -2.44 -15.59 -0.13
CA GLY A 271 -1.67 -16.58 0.63
C GLY A 271 -1.22 -17.76 -0.23
N LEU A 272 -2.10 -18.30 -1.09
CA LEU A 272 -1.75 -19.37 -2.02
C LEU A 272 -0.71 -18.92 -3.07
N ASN A 273 -0.76 -17.69 -3.55
CA ASN A 273 0.23 -17.17 -4.48
C ASN A 273 1.57 -16.86 -3.81
N VAL A 274 1.59 -16.45 -2.54
CA VAL A 274 2.81 -16.41 -1.73
C VAL A 274 3.44 -17.79 -1.66
N LEU A 275 2.68 -18.82 -1.28
CA LEU A 275 3.17 -20.22 -1.21
C LEU A 275 3.69 -20.73 -2.55
N ARG A 276 3.04 -20.36 -3.65
CA ARG A 276 3.50 -20.69 -5.01
C ARG A 276 4.83 -19.98 -5.31
N GLY A 277 4.95 -18.69 -4.98
CA GLY A 277 6.17 -17.92 -5.17
C GLY A 277 7.35 -18.45 -4.34
N LEU A 278 7.11 -18.88 -3.08
CA LEU A 278 8.14 -19.48 -2.23
C LEU A 278 8.78 -20.73 -2.83
N ARG A 279 8.03 -21.50 -3.62
CA ARG A 279 8.54 -22.72 -4.31
C ARG A 279 9.50 -22.39 -5.44
N THR A 280 9.48 -21.17 -5.96
CA THR A 280 10.39 -20.73 -7.03
C THR A 280 11.72 -20.18 -6.51
N ILE A 281 11.86 -20.02 -5.19
CA ILE A 281 13.11 -19.58 -4.56
C ILE A 281 14.07 -20.79 -4.54
N ALA A 282 15.00 -20.79 -5.49
CA ALA A 282 15.99 -21.86 -5.63
C ALA A 282 17.24 -21.65 -4.78
N GLU A 283 17.61 -20.38 -4.54
CA GLU A 283 18.85 -20.03 -3.86
C GLU A 283 18.55 -19.64 -2.40
N MET A 284 19.02 -20.46 -1.46
CA MET A 284 18.98 -20.21 -0.02
C MET A 284 20.41 -20.10 0.50
N SER A 285 20.77 -18.94 1.07
CA SER A 285 22.13 -18.65 1.53
C SER A 285 22.22 -18.63 3.06
N GLU A 286 23.13 -19.39 3.63
CA GLU A 286 23.56 -19.30 5.06
C GLU A 286 24.39 -18.04 5.32
N ALA A 287 25.05 -17.53 4.28
CA ALA A 287 25.89 -16.35 4.32
C ALA A 287 25.18 -15.10 3.77
N ALA A 288 23.85 -15.04 3.90
CA ALA A 288 23.08 -13.88 3.49
C ALA A 288 23.51 -12.65 4.32
N GLU A 289 23.87 -11.58 3.61
CA GLU A 289 24.34 -10.36 4.25
C GLU A 289 23.18 -9.55 4.81
N LEU A 290 23.33 -9.06 6.06
CA LEU A 290 22.38 -8.16 6.71
C LEU A 290 22.93 -6.74 6.70
N GLN A 291 22.25 -5.83 6.03
CA GLN A 291 22.58 -4.41 6.04
C GLN A 291 21.35 -3.55 6.34
N VAL A 292 21.56 -2.48 7.09
CA VAL A 292 20.56 -1.47 7.41
C VAL A 292 21.13 -0.10 7.06
N ARG A 293 20.34 0.68 6.35
CA ARG A 293 20.58 2.10 6.13
C ARG A 293 19.34 2.89 6.51
N ASN A 294 19.53 4.00 7.18
CA ASN A 294 18.44 4.87 7.57
C ASN A 294 18.90 6.32 7.52
N THR A 295 17.99 7.23 7.16
CA THR A 295 18.26 8.66 7.08
C THR A 295 16.99 9.45 7.28
N ASN A 296 17.12 10.65 7.82
CA ASN A 296 16.06 11.63 7.79
C ASN A 296 16.08 12.36 6.45
N LEU A 297 14.91 12.58 5.89
CA LEU A 297 14.69 13.33 4.66
C LEU A 297 13.73 14.49 4.94
N SER A 298 14.16 15.68 4.59
CA SER A 298 13.39 16.89 4.73
C SER A 298 12.59 17.13 3.45
N LEU A 299 11.26 17.07 3.54
CA LEU A 299 10.34 17.20 2.41
C LEU A 299 9.61 18.55 2.49
N PRO A 300 9.54 19.34 1.40
CA PRO A 300 8.81 20.59 1.40
C PRO A 300 7.31 20.36 1.61
N ARG A 301 6.68 21.15 2.49
CA ARG A 301 5.23 21.16 2.66
C ARG A 301 4.55 21.82 1.47
N ALA A 302 3.34 21.34 1.14
CA ALA A 302 2.49 22.00 0.17
C ALA A 302 2.13 23.41 0.63
N THR A 303 2.17 24.38 -0.29
CA THR A 303 1.82 25.78 -0.03
C THR A 303 0.67 26.28 -0.91
N ASP A 304 0.14 25.44 -1.78
CA ASP A 304 -0.87 25.76 -2.80
C ASP A 304 -2.32 25.59 -2.32
N PHE A 305 -2.54 25.33 -1.03
CA PHE A 305 -3.87 25.07 -0.45
C PHE A 305 -4.87 26.17 -0.75
N GLU A 306 -4.52 27.43 -0.48
CA GLU A 306 -5.42 28.57 -0.69
C GLU A 306 -5.85 28.71 -2.14
N LYS A 307 -4.91 28.53 -3.08
CA LYS A 307 -5.20 28.55 -4.53
C LYS A 307 -6.17 27.45 -4.91
N ARG A 308 -5.96 26.22 -4.41
CA ARG A 308 -6.82 25.06 -4.71
C ARG A 308 -8.18 25.19 -4.07
N ILE A 309 -8.26 25.66 -2.83
CA ILE A 309 -9.53 25.92 -2.12
C ILE A 309 -10.37 26.89 -2.93
N ARG A 310 -9.81 28.05 -3.32
CA ARG A 310 -10.53 29.05 -4.13
C ARG A 310 -11.00 28.49 -5.47
N ALA A 311 -10.20 27.66 -6.13
CA ALA A 311 -10.59 27.03 -7.38
C ALA A 311 -11.79 26.09 -7.20
N ILE A 312 -11.81 25.28 -6.15
CA ILE A 312 -12.94 24.42 -5.83
C ILE A 312 -14.18 25.22 -5.45
N GLU A 313 -14.06 26.26 -4.63
CA GLU A 313 -15.19 27.13 -4.24
C GLU A 313 -15.81 27.85 -5.44
N ALA A 314 -14.97 28.31 -6.38
CA ALA A 314 -15.45 28.90 -7.62
C ALA A 314 -16.18 27.89 -8.51
N GLU A 315 -15.66 26.66 -8.63
CA GLU A 315 -16.31 25.58 -9.37
C GLU A 315 -17.63 25.14 -8.70
N GLN A 316 -17.67 25.03 -7.36
CA GLN A 316 -18.93 24.76 -6.64
C GLN A 316 -19.97 25.85 -6.93
N SER A 317 -19.58 27.11 -6.90
CA SER A 317 -20.47 28.23 -7.18
C SER A 317 -21.01 28.18 -8.63
N ARG A 318 -20.15 27.85 -9.58
CA ARG A 318 -20.54 27.66 -10.99
C ARG A 318 -21.54 26.51 -11.16
N LEU A 319 -21.27 25.37 -10.53
CA LEU A 319 -22.13 24.17 -10.56
C LEU A 319 -23.49 24.43 -9.90
N LEU A 320 -23.52 25.13 -8.75
CA LEU A 320 -24.76 25.52 -8.11
C LEU A 320 -25.61 26.45 -9.02
N GLY A 321 -24.98 27.35 -9.76
CA GLY A 321 -25.66 28.21 -10.72
C GLY A 321 -26.09 27.50 -12.01
N SER A 322 -25.62 26.29 -12.28
CA SER A 322 -25.98 25.50 -13.46
C SER A 322 -27.20 24.60 -13.26
N PHE A 323 -27.71 24.45 -12.05
CA PHE A 323 -28.92 23.67 -11.81
C PHE A 323 -30.09 24.20 -12.63
N ARG A 324 -30.74 23.31 -13.33
CA ARG A 324 -31.92 23.61 -14.10
C ARG A 324 -33.18 23.34 -13.28
N SER A 325 -34.18 24.23 -13.43
CA SER A 325 -35.51 23.92 -12.89
C SER A 325 -36.03 22.65 -13.53
N SER A 326 -36.62 21.75 -12.76
CA SER A 326 -37.20 20.51 -13.26
C SER A 326 -38.60 20.33 -12.72
N GLN A 327 -39.53 19.92 -13.57
CA GLN A 327 -40.85 19.46 -13.18
C GLN A 327 -40.88 17.98 -12.83
N LEU A 328 -39.74 17.26 -13.08
CA LEU A 328 -39.59 15.85 -12.73
C LEU A 328 -39.10 15.72 -11.30
N ASN A 329 -39.60 14.70 -10.63
CA ASN A 329 -38.98 14.12 -9.45
C ASN A 329 -38.54 12.68 -9.76
N PHE A 330 -37.87 12.00 -8.85
CA PHE A 330 -37.34 10.67 -9.12
C PHE A 330 -38.39 9.66 -9.59
N LYS A 331 -39.65 9.74 -9.05
CA LYS A 331 -40.74 8.82 -9.42
C LYS A 331 -41.23 9.05 -10.85
N THR A 332 -41.20 10.28 -11.33
CA THR A 332 -41.62 10.62 -12.71
C THR A 332 -40.46 10.52 -13.68
N PHE A 333 -39.26 10.81 -13.28
CA PHE A 333 -38.05 10.69 -14.09
C PHE A 333 -37.76 9.24 -14.48
N LEU A 334 -37.75 8.32 -13.51
CA LEU A 334 -37.29 6.96 -13.77
C LEU A 334 -38.09 6.21 -14.84
N PRO A 335 -39.46 6.22 -14.84
CA PRO A 335 -40.22 5.60 -15.91
C PRO A 335 -39.96 6.22 -17.28
N LEU A 336 -39.88 7.55 -17.38
CA LEU A 336 -39.61 8.23 -18.65
C LEU A 336 -38.22 7.89 -19.18
N TYR A 337 -37.22 7.86 -18.31
CA TYR A 337 -35.86 7.47 -18.67
C TYR A 337 -35.79 6.04 -19.19
N ILE A 338 -36.45 5.09 -18.51
CA ILE A 338 -36.49 3.68 -18.95
C ILE A 338 -37.21 3.57 -20.31
N GLN A 339 -38.35 4.23 -20.51
CA GLN A 339 -39.08 4.21 -21.75
C GLN A 339 -38.24 4.73 -22.91
N GLN A 340 -37.54 5.85 -22.75
CA GLN A 340 -36.66 6.40 -23.77
C GLN A 340 -35.46 5.50 -24.09
N ARG A 341 -34.96 4.73 -23.13
CA ARG A 341 -33.87 3.77 -23.35
C ARG A 341 -34.33 2.49 -24.03
N LEU A 342 -35.53 2.00 -23.71
CA LEU A 342 -36.08 0.77 -24.31
C LEU A 342 -36.64 0.99 -25.71
N HIS A 343 -37.26 2.13 -25.94
CA HIS A 343 -37.98 2.45 -27.21
C HIS A 343 -37.70 3.90 -27.61
N PRO A 344 -36.49 4.22 -28.13
CA PRO A 344 -36.12 5.60 -28.41
C PRO A 344 -36.98 6.26 -29.47
N ASP A 345 -37.55 5.47 -30.41
CA ASP A 345 -38.42 5.98 -31.52
C ASP A 345 -39.89 6.14 -31.08
N PHE A 346 -40.34 5.36 -30.09
CA PHE A 346 -41.72 5.32 -29.62
C PHE A 346 -41.78 5.19 -28.09
N PRO A 347 -41.20 6.13 -27.34
CA PRO A 347 -41.04 5.99 -25.88
C PRO A 347 -42.38 6.06 -25.13
N GLY A 348 -43.32 6.85 -25.59
CA GLY A 348 -44.57 7.10 -24.87
C GLY A 348 -45.62 5.99 -25.00
N PHE A 349 -45.62 5.24 -26.09
CA PHE A 349 -46.62 4.19 -26.39
C PHE A 349 -46.16 3.23 -27.49
N TYR A 350 -47.01 2.28 -27.90
CA TYR A 350 -46.71 1.38 -29.01
C TYR A 350 -46.70 2.12 -30.37
N SER A 351 -45.85 1.70 -31.30
CA SER A 351 -45.64 2.31 -32.62
C SER A 351 -46.92 2.60 -33.40
N HIS A 352 -47.92 1.69 -33.37
CA HIS A 352 -49.16 1.87 -34.08
C HIS A 352 -49.97 3.11 -33.63
N ARG A 353 -49.78 3.56 -32.39
CA ARG A 353 -50.41 4.80 -31.91
C ARG A 353 -49.81 6.04 -32.52
N TYR A 354 -48.51 6.04 -32.75
CA TYR A 354 -47.82 7.12 -33.46
C TYR A 354 -48.23 7.16 -34.93
N MET A 355 -48.35 5.99 -35.58
CA MET A 355 -48.85 5.89 -36.94
C MET A 355 -50.30 6.39 -37.07
N LEU A 356 -51.15 6.06 -36.09
CA LEU A 356 -52.53 6.55 -36.07
C LEU A 356 -52.62 8.06 -35.88
N ASP A 357 -51.76 8.61 -35.02
CA ASP A 357 -51.68 10.04 -34.77
C ASP A 357 -51.27 10.77 -36.04
N GLU A 358 -50.23 10.28 -36.73
CA GLU A 358 -49.78 10.81 -38.01
C GLU A 358 -50.84 10.71 -39.13
N ALA A 359 -51.52 9.56 -39.25
CA ALA A 359 -52.60 9.36 -40.22
C ALA A 359 -53.78 10.33 -40.01
N ASN A 360 -53.96 10.82 -38.79
CA ASN A 360 -54.95 11.83 -38.44
C ASN A 360 -54.39 13.28 -38.53
N GLY A 361 -53.18 13.44 -39.09
CA GLY A 361 -52.52 14.75 -39.24
C GLY A 361 -52.06 15.40 -37.92
N ARG A 362 -51.89 14.60 -36.86
CA ARG A 362 -51.45 15.05 -35.53
C ARG A 362 -50.02 14.61 -35.27
N LYS A 363 -49.36 15.29 -34.36
CA LYS A 363 -47.98 14.97 -33.86
C LYS A 363 -47.88 15.09 -32.34
N ASP A 364 -48.99 14.94 -31.64
CA ASP A 364 -49.10 15.20 -30.21
C ASP A 364 -48.17 14.27 -29.41
N MET A 365 -48.08 12.99 -29.80
CA MET A 365 -47.18 12.03 -29.14
C MET A 365 -45.70 12.36 -29.35
N GLN A 366 -45.33 12.69 -30.59
CA GLN A 366 -43.93 13.06 -30.92
C GLN A 366 -43.50 14.34 -30.22
N GLN A 367 -44.43 15.32 -30.09
CA GLN A 367 -44.16 16.56 -29.34
C GLN A 367 -43.96 16.27 -27.86
N LEU A 368 -44.86 15.50 -27.27
CA LEU A 368 -44.77 15.12 -25.85
C LEU A 368 -43.47 14.35 -25.55
N ASP A 369 -43.09 13.41 -26.42
CA ASP A 369 -41.82 12.66 -26.26
C ASP A 369 -40.58 13.57 -26.35
N SER A 370 -40.63 14.57 -27.26
CA SER A 370 -39.56 15.56 -27.37
C SER A 370 -39.44 16.43 -26.11
N GLU A 371 -40.56 16.87 -25.53
CA GLU A 371 -40.61 17.63 -24.31
C GLU A 371 -40.11 16.77 -23.12
N ASN A 372 -40.57 15.51 -23.03
CA ASN A 372 -40.11 14.57 -22.03
C ASN A 372 -38.61 14.28 -22.13
N LYS A 373 -38.07 14.15 -23.36
CA LYS A 373 -36.64 13.94 -23.56
C LYS A 373 -35.80 15.10 -23.01
N VAL A 374 -36.18 16.34 -23.33
CA VAL A 374 -35.51 17.53 -22.80
C VAL A 374 -35.60 17.58 -21.26
N ALA A 375 -36.75 17.22 -20.67
CA ALA A 375 -36.92 17.18 -19.21
C ALA A 375 -36.09 16.11 -18.57
N VAL A 376 -35.98 14.91 -19.15
CA VAL A 376 -35.14 13.80 -18.68
C VAL A 376 -33.66 14.15 -18.76
N GLU A 377 -33.19 14.70 -19.87
CA GLU A 377 -31.81 15.14 -20.06
C GLU A 377 -31.43 16.23 -19.03
N GLY A 378 -32.32 17.20 -18.80
CA GLY A 378 -32.11 18.22 -17.78
C GLY A 378 -32.03 17.67 -16.34
N TYR A 379 -32.84 16.65 -16.06
CA TYR A 379 -32.78 15.97 -14.74
C TYR A 379 -31.50 15.17 -14.56
N LEU A 380 -31.04 14.46 -15.58
CA LEU A 380 -29.75 13.75 -15.58
C LEU A 380 -28.58 14.71 -15.35
N GLU A 381 -28.59 15.87 -16.00
CA GLU A 381 -27.53 16.87 -15.82
C GLU A 381 -27.50 17.40 -14.37
N ASN A 382 -28.66 17.57 -13.74
CA ASN A 382 -28.71 17.91 -12.33
C ASN A 382 -28.13 16.81 -11.42
N ILE A 383 -28.35 15.53 -11.76
CA ILE A 383 -27.72 14.41 -11.02
C ILE A 383 -26.19 14.48 -11.16
N ARG A 384 -25.66 14.63 -12.38
CA ARG A 384 -24.21 14.77 -12.62
C ARG A 384 -23.63 15.95 -11.85
N THR A 385 -24.33 17.09 -11.85
CA THR A 385 -23.93 18.27 -11.09
C THR A 385 -23.84 17.99 -9.59
N MET A 386 -24.83 17.31 -9.03
CA MET A 386 -24.85 16.92 -7.62
C MET A 386 -23.69 15.97 -7.25
N GLU A 387 -23.40 14.99 -8.09
CA GLU A 387 -22.29 14.05 -7.90
C GLU A 387 -20.93 14.78 -7.91
N ARG A 388 -20.73 15.70 -8.86
CA ARG A 388 -19.54 16.57 -8.90
C ARG A 388 -19.40 17.43 -7.64
N LEU A 389 -20.47 18.05 -7.18
CA LEU A 389 -20.48 18.83 -5.93
C LEU A 389 -20.07 18.01 -4.71
N THR A 390 -20.53 16.75 -4.65
CA THR A 390 -20.18 15.82 -3.55
C THR A 390 -18.67 15.54 -3.54
N ARG A 391 -18.05 15.30 -4.71
CA ARG A 391 -16.59 15.09 -4.81
C ARG A 391 -15.83 16.34 -4.41
N LEU A 392 -16.20 17.50 -4.95
CA LEU A 392 -15.58 18.78 -4.63
C LEU A 392 -15.66 19.10 -3.13
N GLN A 393 -16.79 18.78 -2.48
CA GLN A 393 -16.96 18.99 -1.04
C GLN A 393 -16.00 18.15 -0.21
N THR A 394 -15.77 16.88 -0.61
CA THR A 394 -14.79 16.02 0.04
C THR A 394 -13.37 16.59 -0.10
N ASN A 395 -12.98 16.95 -1.32
CA ASN A 395 -11.65 17.51 -1.59
C ASN A 395 -11.43 18.84 -0.86
N LEU A 396 -12.46 19.70 -0.81
CA LEU A 396 -12.41 20.97 -0.07
C LEU A 396 -12.17 20.76 1.43
N SER A 397 -12.82 19.75 2.02
CA SER A 397 -12.65 19.42 3.44
C SER A 397 -11.23 18.95 3.74
N LEU A 398 -10.65 18.12 2.87
CA LEU A 398 -9.26 17.65 2.99
C LEU A 398 -8.24 18.79 2.85
N LEU A 399 -8.40 19.63 1.82
CA LEU A 399 -7.51 20.79 1.62
C LEU A 399 -7.53 21.75 2.81
N ARG A 400 -8.70 22.01 3.41
CA ARG A 400 -8.82 22.84 4.61
C ARG A 400 -8.17 22.20 5.83
N MET A 401 -8.31 20.89 6.00
CA MET A 401 -7.66 20.13 7.07
C MET A 401 -6.14 20.28 6.97
N HIS A 402 -5.57 20.01 5.79
CA HIS A 402 -4.12 20.06 5.57
C HIS A 402 -3.56 21.50 5.56
N GLN A 403 -4.36 22.46 5.09
CA GLN A 403 -4.01 23.89 5.23
C GLN A 403 -3.82 24.25 6.70
N LYS A 404 -4.77 23.84 7.55
CA LYS A 404 -4.66 24.09 8.99
C LYS A 404 -3.44 23.41 9.59
N GLN A 405 -3.21 22.12 9.31
CA GLN A 405 -2.03 21.38 9.79
C GLN A 405 -0.71 22.06 9.35
N THR A 406 -0.67 22.59 8.13
CA THR A 406 0.53 23.30 7.63
C THR A 406 0.70 24.67 8.29
N GLN A 407 -0.39 25.38 8.57
CA GLN A 407 -0.34 26.67 9.30
C GLN A 407 0.07 26.50 10.77
N ASP A 408 -0.36 25.40 11.41
CA ASP A 408 -0.02 25.08 12.80
C ASP A 408 1.43 24.53 12.92
N ALA A 409 2.07 24.16 11.80
CA ALA A 409 3.41 23.60 11.79
C ALA A 409 4.49 24.66 12.04
N THR A 410 5.51 24.29 12.81
CA THR A 410 6.67 25.16 13.13
C THR A 410 7.76 25.17 12.05
N SER A 411 7.70 24.22 11.09
CA SER A 411 8.68 24.08 10.01
C SER A 411 8.00 24.08 8.64
N PRO A 412 8.60 24.73 7.63
CA PRO A 412 8.14 24.65 6.24
C PRO A 412 8.34 23.27 5.61
N ASN A 413 9.08 22.39 6.27
CA ASN A 413 9.36 21.05 5.82
C ASN A 413 8.75 20.00 6.77
N LEU A 414 8.55 18.81 6.23
CA LEU A 414 8.24 17.56 6.94
C LEU A 414 9.54 16.76 7.07
N GLU A 415 9.95 16.45 8.28
CA GLU A 415 11.04 15.51 8.53
C GLU A 415 10.48 14.10 8.53
N VAL A 416 10.96 13.26 7.62
CA VAL A 416 10.52 11.86 7.49
C VAL A 416 11.72 10.93 7.55
N GLU A 417 11.51 9.76 8.14
CA GLU A 417 12.51 8.71 8.17
C GLU A 417 12.38 7.83 6.91
N VAL A 418 13.48 7.64 6.21
CA VAL A 418 13.59 6.72 5.06
C VAL A 418 14.63 5.67 5.37
N GLY A 419 14.24 4.40 5.27
CA GLY A 419 15.11 3.27 5.58
C GLY A 419 15.27 2.32 4.41
N CYS A 420 16.38 1.56 4.43
CA CYS A 420 16.58 0.40 3.58
C CYS A 420 17.08 -0.77 4.43
N LEU A 421 16.48 -1.93 4.22
CA LEU A 421 16.87 -3.21 4.81
C LEU A 421 17.28 -4.18 3.70
N ARG A 422 18.48 -4.76 3.81
CA ARG A 422 18.94 -5.83 2.93
C ARG A 422 19.14 -7.11 3.71
N VAL A 423 18.61 -8.22 3.20
CA VAL A 423 18.82 -9.58 3.69
C VAL A 423 19.20 -10.48 2.51
N GLY A 424 20.48 -10.68 2.30
CA GLY A 424 20.98 -11.35 1.10
C GLY A 424 20.59 -10.62 -0.19
N GLN A 425 19.74 -11.25 -0.99
CA GLN A 425 19.22 -10.64 -2.24
C GLN A 425 17.94 -9.83 -2.04
N PHE A 426 17.24 -9.99 -0.92
CA PHE A 426 16.05 -9.22 -0.58
C PHE A 426 16.43 -7.80 -0.15
N VAL A 427 15.84 -6.81 -0.79
CA VAL A 427 16.03 -5.39 -0.44
C VAL A 427 14.67 -4.71 -0.30
N MET A 428 14.48 -3.96 0.78
CA MET A 428 13.27 -3.23 1.07
C MET A 428 13.59 -1.77 1.39
N ALA A 429 13.00 -0.83 0.66
CA ALA A 429 13.01 0.60 0.98
C ALA A 429 11.72 0.98 1.71
N THR A 430 11.77 1.90 2.69
CA THR A 430 10.62 2.26 3.53
C THR A 430 10.27 3.74 3.45
N PHE A 431 8.97 4.05 3.65
CA PHE A 431 8.47 5.42 3.67
C PHE A 431 7.24 5.54 4.59
N PRO A 432 7.07 6.65 5.36
CA PRO A 432 5.98 6.81 6.31
C PRO A 432 4.71 7.42 5.69
N GLY A 433 4.34 7.05 4.48
CA GLY A 433 3.17 7.60 3.78
C GLY A 433 2.49 6.59 2.87
N GLU A 434 1.33 6.99 2.36
CA GLU A 434 0.56 6.25 1.38
C GLU A 434 1.07 6.54 -0.03
N LEU A 435 2.18 5.89 -0.38
CA LEU A 435 2.79 6.02 -1.72
C LEU A 435 1.82 5.53 -2.81
N THR A 436 1.60 6.34 -3.85
CA THR A 436 0.92 5.82 -5.05
C THR A 436 1.80 4.79 -5.75
N VAL A 437 1.18 3.82 -6.43
CA VAL A 437 1.87 2.65 -6.97
C VAL A 437 3.01 3.00 -7.94
N GLN A 438 2.85 4.08 -8.70
CA GLN A 438 3.87 4.52 -9.67
C GLN A 438 5.22 4.79 -9.00
N ILE A 439 5.25 5.30 -7.76
CA ILE A 439 6.49 5.53 -7.00
C ILE A 439 7.21 4.21 -6.76
N GLY A 440 6.48 3.17 -6.33
CA GLY A 440 7.05 1.84 -6.13
C GLY A 440 7.62 1.25 -7.42
N LEU A 441 6.87 1.37 -8.53
CA LEU A 441 7.31 0.91 -9.85
C LEU A 441 8.59 1.62 -10.32
N ASN A 442 8.68 2.95 -10.13
CA ASN A 442 9.87 3.74 -10.47
C ASN A 442 11.11 3.27 -9.69
N ILE A 443 10.96 3.07 -8.36
CA ILE A 443 12.07 2.59 -7.52
C ILE A 443 12.52 1.20 -7.92
N LYS A 444 11.59 0.26 -8.15
CA LYS A 444 11.90 -1.10 -8.61
C LYS A 444 12.65 -1.07 -9.95
N GLN A 445 12.19 -0.26 -10.91
CA GLN A 445 12.79 -0.15 -12.24
C GLN A 445 14.21 0.42 -12.20
N THR A 446 14.50 1.34 -11.29
CA THR A 446 15.80 2.04 -11.21
C THR A 446 16.78 1.40 -10.24
N SER A 447 16.34 0.40 -9.46
CA SER A 447 17.17 -0.28 -8.47
C SER A 447 18.27 -1.12 -9.09
N PRO A 448 19.50 -1.12 -8.52
CA PRO A 448 20.56 -2.05 -8.94
C PRO A 448 20.33 -3.48 -8.41
N HIS A 449 19.36 -3.69 -7.51
CA HIS A 449 19.08 -4.99 -6.89
C HIS A 449 17.84 -5.62 -7.52
N ARG A 450 17.94 -6.90 -7.88
CA ARG A 450 16.88 -7.64 -8.57
C ARG A 450 15.58 -7.74 -7.74
N TYR A 451 15.70 -7.96 -6.45
CA TYR A 451 14.56 -8.17 -5.54
C TYR A 451 14.41 -6.95 -4.63
N THR A 452 14.01 -5.84 -5.23
CA THR A 452 13.74 -4.58 -4.52
C THR A 452 12.25 -4.37 -4.35
N PHE A 453 11.84 -4.10 -3.11
CA PHE A 453 10.46 -3.87 -2.71
C PHE A 453 10.34 -2.54 -1.96
N VAL A 454 9.15 -1.95 -1.97
CA VAL A 454 8.91 -0.68 -1.29
C VAL A 454 7.80 -0.87 -0.28
N ALA A 455 8.07 -0.51 0.97
CA ALA A 455 7.15 -0.53 2.09
C ALA A 455 6.68 0.90 2.39
N GLY A 456 5.45 1.23 2.03
CA GLY A 456 4.76 2.39 2.56
C GLY A 456 4.41 2.20 4.04
N TYR A 457 3.70 3.15 4.65
CA TYR A 457 3.11 3.01 5.99
C TYR A 457 4.11 2.58 7.08
N THR A 458 5.39 2.95 6.93
CA THR A 458 6.49 2.47 7.79
C THR A 458 7.07 3.59 8.63
N ASN A 459 7.17 3.38 9.96
CA ASN A 459 7.80 4.28 10.92
C ASN A 459 7.16 5.67 11.06
N GLY A 460 5.86 5.79 10.77
CA GLY A 460 5.11 7.03 10.86
C GLY A 460 3.97 7.10 9.85
N TYR A 461 3.33 8.28 9.77
CA TYR A 461 2.24 8.52 8.83
C TYR A 461 2.17 9.99 8.41
N ILE A 462 2.23 10.25 7.11
CA ILE A 462 2.17 11.61 6.54
C ILE A 462 1.10 11.74 5.43
N TYR A 463 0.05 10.94 5.50
CA TYR A 463 -1.04 10.87 4.50
C TYR A 463 -0.57 10.40 3.12
N TYR A 464 -1.36 10.72 2.08
CA TYR A 464 -1.04 10.33 0.71
C TYR A 464 0.16 11.09 0.16
N THR A 465 0.93 10.38 -0.65
CA THR A 465 2.08 10.92 -1.34
C THR A 465 1.98 10.56 -2.83
N PRO A 466 1.11 11.30 -3.57
CA PRO A 466 0.93 11.13 -5.00
C PRO A 466 2.17 11.61 -5.76
N THR A 467 2.33 11.15 -7.01
CA THR A 467 3.42 11.63 -7.87
C THR A 467 3.34 13.14 -8.09
N ALA A 468 4.44 13.75 -8.52
CA ALA A 468 4.47 15.18 -8.87
C ALA A 468 3.43 15.52 -9.95
N ALA A 469 3.22 14.63 -10.92
CA ALA A 469 2.19 14.80 -11.96
C ALA A 469 0.77 14.72 -11.37
N GLN A 470 0.51 13.75 -10.49
CA GLN A 470 -0.77 13.62 -9.80
C GLN A 470 -1.09 14.83 -8.92
N ARG A 471 -0.07 15.45 -8.28
CA ARG A 471 -0.25 16.69 -7.52
C ARG A 471 -0.74 17.87 -8.38
N LEU A 472 -0.51 17.85 -9.68
CA LEU A 472 -0.97 18.88 -10.62
C LEU A 472 -2.35 18.57 -11.21
N ASN A 473 -2.94 17.42 -10.89
CA ASN A 473 -4.25 17.01 -11.38
C ASN A 473 -5.34 18.03 -10.99
N THR A 474 -6.17 18.38 -11.95
CA THR A 474 -7.31 19.29 -11.79
C THR A 474 -8.65 18.55 -11.64
N GLY A 475 -8.63 17.22 -11.71
CA GLY A 475 -9.81 16.36 -11.55
C GLY A 475 -10.18 16.11 -10.08
N TYR A 476 -10.81 14.95 -9.85
CA TYR A 476 -11.48 14.66 -8.58
C TYR A 476 -10.78 13.56 -7.76
N ALA A 477 -9.50 13.30 -7.97
CA ALA A 477 -8.76 12.32 -7.18
C ALA A 477 -8.49 12.86 -5.77
N GLN A 478 -8.90 12.11 -4.76
CA GLN A 478 -8.83 12.51 -3.36
C GLN A 478 -7.38 12.59 -2.87
N GLU A 479 -6.52 11.67 -3.31
CA GLU A 479 -5.11 11.62 -2.91
C GLU A 479 -4.37 12.94 -3.18
N ASP A 480 -4.75 13.64 -4.25
CA ASP A 480 -4.14 14.91 -4.64
C ASP A 480 -4.49 16.05 -3.70
N CYS A 481 -5.55 15.88 -2.91
CA CYS A 481 -6.02 16.82 -1.90
C CYS A 481 -5.68 16.36 -0.47
N ASP A 482 -5.51 15.04 -0.26
CA ASP A 482 -5.22 14.41 1.02
C ASP A 482 -3.71 14.22 1.22
N THR A 483 -2.94 15.29 1.07
CA THR A 483 -1.48 15.26 1.12
C THR A 483 -0.91 16.53 1.73
N LEU A 484 0.21 16.39 2.45
CA LEU A 484 0.96 17.49 3.06
C LEU A 484 2.16 17.96 2.22
N VAL A 485 2.57 17.17 1.21
CA VAL A 485 3.83 17.42 0.50
C VAL A 485 3.63 18.23 -0.78
N ALA A 486 4.61 19.09 -1.08
CA ALA A 486 4.73 19.76 -2.37
C ALA A 486 5.20 18.78 -3.47
N PRO A 487 4.95 19.06 -4.78
CA PRO A 487 5.30 18.11 -5.86
C PRO A 487 6.76 17.68 -5.88
N GLU A 488 7.68 18.50 -5.42
CA GLU A 488 9.13 18.25 -5.41
C GLU A 488 9.54 17.09 -4.50
N TRP A 489 8.67 16.67 -3.58
CA TRP A 489 8.92 15.57 -2.66
C TRP A 489 9.35 14.28 -3.38
N GLN A 490 8.72 13.97 -4.54
CA GLN A 490 8.98 12.74 -5.29
C GLN A 490 10.44 12.65 -5.72
N GLY A 491 10.96 13.70 -6.35
CA GLY A 491 12.35 13.75 -6.81
C GLY A 491 13.34 13.59 -5.65
N LEU A 492 13.08 14.26 -4.52
CA LEU A 492 13.91 14.16 -3.31
C LEU A 492 13.91 12.73 -2.74
N PHE A 493 12.75 12.10 -2.65
CA PHE A 493 12.60 10.75 -2.13
C PHE A 493 13.25 9.70 -3.06
N GLU A 494 12.89 9.70 -4.36
CA GLU A 494 13.42 8.73 -5.33
C GLU A 494 14.94 8.84 -5.46
N GLN A 495 15.50 10.07 -5.46
CA GLN A 495 16.96 10.27 -5.46
C GLN A 495 17.59 9.70 -4.19
N ARG A 496 17.03 10.00 -3.01
CA ARG A 496 17.57 9.51 -1.73
C ARG A 496 17.55 7.98 -1.67
N VAL A 497 16.45 7.36 -2.06
CA VAL A 497 16.35 5.88 -2.11
C VAL A 497 17.38 5.31 -3.09
N ALA A 498 17.54 5.90 -4.28
CA ALA A 498 18.53 5.42 -5.25
C ALA A 498 19.98 5.52 -4.72
N GLU A 499 20.31 6.59 -3.96
CA GLU A 499 21.60 6.72 -3.28
C GLU A 499 21.81 5.62 -2.22
N MET A 500 20.78 5.36 -1.41
CA MET A 500 20.81 4.35 -0.36
C MET A 500 20.95 2.94 -0.95
N LEU A 501 20.20 2.62 -2.01
CA LEU A 501 20.25 1.32 -2.69
C LEU A 501 21.61 1.04 -3.33
N ARG A 502 22.25 2.04 -3.94
CA ARG A 502 23.62 1.88 -4.47
C ARG A 502 24.66 1.63 -3.39
N GLY A 503 24.38 2.01 -2.16
CA GLY A 503 25.28 1.83 -1.03
C GLY A 503 25.06 0.52 -0.26
N LEU A 504 24.02 -0.28 -0.58
CA LEU A 504 23.79 -1.62 -0.03
C LEU A 504 24.52 -2.65 -0.90
#